data_8d81a39e23af1f2e0bdfef536b6e2520
#
_entry.id   8d81a39e23af1f2e0bdfef536b6e2520
#
_cell.length_a   1.000
_cell.length_b   1.000
_cell.length_c   1.000
_cell.angle_alpha   90.00
_cell.angle_beta   90.00
_cell.angle_gamma   90.00
#
_symmetry.space_group_name_H-M   'P 1'
#
loop_
_entity.id
_entity.type
_entity.pdbx_description
1 polymer ?
#
loop_
_entity_poly.entity_id
_entity_poly.type
_entity_poly.pdbx_seq_one_letter_code
_entity_poly.pdbx_strand_id
1 'polypeptide(L)'
;MALHTIKKGLDLPISGAPAPNIDLAPMPARIALLAQDYPFMKPRMLVAVGDRVRRGQALFEDRKTEGVRFTSPGGGFVAAVNRGRRRAFQSIVIELSATELTDRPTGDELQPFQSFTGKPVSSLGREEVRALLVESGQWTALRTRPFSKVPGPGETCSSIFVTALDTSPLAADPAIVLEGRLEDFSRGLGALARLTEGPVYLCCRPGSVFDGCAVDRVQVEHFAGPHPAGLAGTHIHFLDPVNRDHTVWTVGYQDVAAIGALFASGRLDVRRVVALGGPVVARPRLLATRLGAEIAPLVAGELRPGRVRVVSGSVLHGAVASGDVLGYLGRYTNQISCLEEDDRRRFFGWFRLGVDLFSVTRTFASVIRGRSARYDFSTSTNGAHRAMVPIGLFERVMPLDILPTFLLRALLMDDLERAEALGCLELDEEDLALCTFVCPGKEDYGPALRRNLLEIWKEG
;
A
#
# COMPACT_ATOMS: atom_id res chain seq x y z
N MET A 1 -14.89 14.42 16.49
CA MET A 1 -14.76 14.19 15.02
C MET A 1 -14.55 15.56 14.37
N ALA A 2 -13.35 15.80 13.87
CA ALA A 2 -13.07 17.01 13.09
C ALA A 2 -13.15 16.66 11.58
N LEU A 3 -13.46 17.66 10.75
CA LEU A 3 -13.46 17.54 9.30
C LEU A 3 -12.27 18.30 8.72
N HIS A 4 -11.34 17.56 8.12
CA HIS A 4 -10.17 18.09 7.42
C HIS A 4 -10.47 18.13 5.91
N THR A 5 -10.61 19.33 5.36
CA THR A 5 -10.89 19.52 3.94
C THR A 5 -9.61 19.83 3.18
N ILE A 6 -9.14 18.86 2.41
CA ILE A 6 -7.95 18.98 1.57
C ILE A 6 -8.35 19.72 0.28
N LYS A 7 -7.66 20.83 0.02
CA LYS A 7 -7.95 21.70 -1.15
C LYS A 7 -6.95 21.51 -2.29
N LYS A 8 -5.70 21.17 -1.98
CA LYS A 8 -4.64 20.91 -2.95
C LYS A 8 -4.61 19.43 -3.29
N GLY A 9 -4.33 19.09 -4.53
CA GLY A 9 -4.29 17.71 -4.99
C GLY A 9 -4.78 17.58 -6.43
N LEU A 10 -4.97 16.35 -6.87
CA LEU A 10 -5.42 16.04 -8.23
C LEU A 10 -6.08 14.67 -8.30
N ASP A 11 -7.36 14.63 -8.63
CA ASP A 11 -8.02 13.39 -9.04
C ASP A 11 -7.71 13.11 -10.50
N LEU A 12 -7.00 12.03 -10.80
CA LEU A 12 -6.72 11.65 -12.17
C LEU A 12 -8.00 11.17 -12.86
N PRO A 13 -8.40 11.80 -13.98
CA PRO A 13 -9.59 11.40 -14.73
C PRO A 13 -9.30 10.16 -15.61
N ILE A 14 -8.79 9.09 -15.02
CA ILE A 14 -8.47 7.83 -15.69
C ILE A 14 -9.75 7.01 -15.93
N SER A 15 -9.83 6.37 -17.10
CA SER A 15 -10.91 5.42 -17.44
C SER A 15 -10.69 4.05 -16.81
N GLY A 16 -11.74 3.21 -16.78
CA GLY A 16 -11.65 1.86 -16.24
C GLY A 16 -11.73 1.79 -14.72
N ALA A 17 -12.50 2.69 -14.09
CA ALA A 17 -12.80 2.60 -12.66
C ALA A 17 -13.57 1.32 -12.34
N PRO A 18 -13.24 0.61 -11.24
CA PRO A 18 -13.88 -0.65 -10.87
C PRO A 18 -15.34 -0.43 -10.47
N ALA A 19 -16.22 -1.32 -10.92
CA ALA A 19 -17.57 -1.41 -10.40
C ALA A 19 -17.55 -1.89 -8.93
N PRO A 20 -18.52 -1.48 -8.11
CA PRO A 20 -18.51 -1.75 -6.66
C PRO A 20 -18.91 -3.20 -6.29
N ASN A 21 -19.08 -4.09 -7.26
CA ASN A 21 -19.35 -5.50 -7.00
C ASN A 21 -18.07 -6.29 -6.72
N ILE A 22 -18.13 -7.17 -5.74
CA ILE A 22 -17.03 -8.06 -5.37
C ILE A 22 -17.28 -9.42 -6.01
N ASP A 23 -16.44 -9.79 -6.97
CA ASP A 23 -16.45 -11.12 -7.58
C ASP A 23 -15.37 -12.00 -6.95
N LEU A 24 -15.63 -13.29 -6.85
CA LEU A 24 -14.63 -14.25 -6.42
C LEU A 24 -13.59 -14.42 -7.54
N ALA A 25 -12.32 -14.12 -7.21
CA ALA A 25 -11.24 -14.34 -8.14
C ALA A 25 -10.88 -15.84 -8.27
N PRO A 26 -10.27 -16.26 -9.39
CA PRO A 26 -9.63 -17.58 -9.45
C PRO A 26 -8.63 -17.72 -8.31
N MET A 27 -8.67 -18.88 -7.63
CA MET A 27 -7.70 -19.15 -6.55
C MET A 27 -6.29 -19.24 -7.15
N PRO A 28 -5.33 -18.42 -6.69
CA PRO A 28 -3.97 -18.46 -7.20
C PRO A 28 -3.29 -19.77 -6.78
N ALA A 29 -2.58 -20.42 -7.70
CA ALA A 29 -1.79 -21.61 -7.38
C ALA A 29 -0.57 -21.26 -6.53
N ARG A 30 -0.06 -20.04 -6.68
CA ARG A 30 1.15 -19.54 -6.00
C ARG A 30 0.86 -18.24 -5.27
N ILE A 31 1.60 -18.06 -4.18
CA ILE A 31 1.61 -16.82 -3.41
C ILE A 31 3.05 -16.45 -3.09
N ALA A 32 3.32 -15.17 -2.83
CA ALA A 32 4.67 -14.75 -2.46
C ALA A 32 4.69 -13.63 -1.41
N LEU A 33 5.83 -13.54 -0.71
CA LEU A 33 6.25 -12.34 0.01
C LEU A 33 7.35 -11.66 -0.79
N LEU A 34 7.19 -10.35 -1.02
CA LEU A 34 8.10 -9.54 -1.83
C LEU A 34 9.01 -8.70 -0.92
N ALA A 35 10.30 -8.69 -1.20
CA ALA A 35 11.26 -7.91 -0.43
C ALA A 35 11.03 -6.39 -0.54
N GLN A 36 10.53 -5.93 -1.68
CA GLN A 36 10.25 -4.51 -1.94
C GLN A 36 9.19 -3.93 -1.01
N ASP A 37 8.32 -4.77 -0.43
CA ASP A 37 7.27 -4.34 0.50
C ASP A 37 7.84 -3.97 1.88
N TYR A 38 9.08 -4.37 2.18
CA TYR A 38 9.69 -4.23 3.50
C TYR A 38 11.02 -3.48 3.42
N PRO A 39 10.98 -2.15 3.28
CA PRO A 39 12.19 -1.33 3.26
C PRO A 39 13.04 -1.58 4.51
N PHE A 40 14.38 -1.48 4.36
CA PHE A 40 15.40 -1.69 5.40
C PHE A 40 15.55 -3.13 5.92
N MET A 41 14.63 -4.06 5.62
CA MET A 41 14.66 -5.44 6.06
C MET A 41 15.86 -6.21 5.47
N LYS A 42 16.49 -7.06 6.29
CA LYS A 42 17.52 -8.00 5.87
C LYS A 42 17.15 -9.43 6.32
N PRO A 43 16.74 -10.32 5.41
CA PRO A 43 16.17 -11.60 5.82
C PRO A 43 17.21 -12.57 6.36
N ARG A 44 16.80 -13.30 7.40
CA ARG A 44 17.39 -14.57 7.84
C ARG A 44 16.39 -15.68 7.52
N MET A 45 16.64 -16.45 6.47
CA MET A 45 15.74 -17.53 6.06
C MET A 45 15.69 -18.61 7.15
N LEU A 46 14.48 -19.08 7.43
CA LEU A 46 14.17 -20.18 8.33
C LEU A 46 13.75 -21.44 7.57
N VAL A 47 13.51 -21.31 6.27
CA VAL A 47 13.07 -22.37 5.37
C VAL A 47 13.93 -22.41 4.11
N ALA A 48 13.94 -23.57 3.44
CA ALA A 48 14.59 -23.80 2.16
C ALA A 48 13.58 -24.15 1.06
N VAL A 49 14.03 -24.10 -0.19
CA VAL A 49 13.22 -24.57 -1.34
C VAL A 49 12.93 -26.06 -1.17
N GLY A 50 11.67 -26.45 -1.35
CA GLY A 50 11.14 -27.78 -1.17
C GLY A 50 10.55 -28.05 0.22
N ASP A 51 10.76 -27.18 1.20
CA ASP A 51 10.18 -27.36 2.53
C ASP A 51 8.65 -27.19 2.49
N ARG A 52 7.95 -28.07 3.22
CA ARG A 52 6.51 -27.91 3.48
C ARG A 52 6.33 -26.86 4.58
N VAL A 53 5.41 -25.92 4.34
CA VAL A 53 5.09 -24.83 5.28
C VAL A 53 3.61 -24.77 5.57
N ARG A 54 3.26 -24.31 6.78
CA ARG A 54 1.88 -24.07 7.22
C ARG A 54 1.51 -22.61 7.01
N ARG A 55 0.21 -22.34 6.87
CA ARG A 55 -0.31 -20.96 6.94
C ARG A 55 0.00 -20.39 8.33
N GLY A 56 0.71 -19.27 8.40
CA GLY A 56 1.16 -18.64 9.65
C GLY A 56 2.54 -19.10 10.13
N GLN A 57 3.17 -20.09 9.51
CA GLN A 57 4.53 -20.51 9.86
C GLN A 57 5.56 -19.46 9.44
N ALA A 58 6.54 -19.18 10.31
CA ALA A 58 7.62 -18.24 10.01
C ALA A 58 8.51 -18.75 8.85
N LEU A 59 8.71 -17.91 7.84
CA LEU A 59 9.53 -18.16 6.67
C LEU A 59 10.92 -17.55 6.80
N PHE A 60 10.97 -16.36 7.35
CA PHE A 60 12.21 -15.63 7.64
C PHE A 60 11.98 -14.59 8.73
N GLU A 61 13.08 -14.11 9.31
CA GLU A 61 13.11 -13.05 10.30
C GLU A 61 13.95 -11.88 9.79
N ASP A 62 13.70 -10.67 10.30
CA ASP A 62 14.59 -9.55 10.02
C ASP A 62 15.83 -9.61 10.91
N ARG A 63 17.01 -9.60 10.29
CA ARG A 63 18.30 -9.57 11.01
C ARG A 63 18.64 -8.24 11.66
N LYS A 64 17.98 -7.16 11.20
CA LYS A 64 18.23 -5.81 11.69
C LYS A 64 17.26 -5.42 12.80
N THR A 65 16.05 -5.98 12.76
CA THR A 65 14.99 -5.70 13.74
C THR A 65 14.62 -7.00 14.42
N GLU A 66 15.24 -7.25 15.58
CA GLU A 66 15.08 -8.52 16.31
C GLU A 66 13.60 -8.76 16.65
N GLY A 67 13.16 -10.02 16.47
CA GLY A 67 11.81 -10.46 16.79
C GLY A 67 10.79 -10.27 15.69
N VAL A 68 11.06 -9.49 14.62
CA VAL A 68 10.14 -9.37 13.50
C VAL A 68 10.16 -10.63 12.65
N ARG A 69 8.99 -11.27 12.53
CA ARG A 69 8.78 -12.52 11.78
C ARG A 69 7.88 -12.30 10.58
N PHE A 70 8.26 -12.93 9.47
CA PHE A 70 7.50 -12.93 8.22
C PHE A 70 6.98 -14.35 8.00
N THR A 71 5.65 -14.48 8.04
CA THR A 71 4.98 -15.79 8.04
C THR A 71 4.33 -16.08 6.70
N SER A 72 4.13 -17.36 6.43
CA SER A 72 3.48 -17.83 5.21
C SER A 72 2.00 -17.44 5.17
N PRO A 73 1.52 -16.77 4.11
CA PRO A 73 0.10 -16.50 3.93
C PRO A 73 -0.70 -17.70 3.39
N GLY A 74 -0.09 -18.90 3.33
CA GLY A 74 -0.77 -20.14 2.94
C GLY A 74 0.04 -21.37 3.26
N GLY A 75 -0.63 -22.52 3.38
CA GLY A 75 -0.01 -23.84 3.51
C GLY A 75 0.42 -24.39 2.14
N GLY A 76 1.55 -25.08 2.08
CA GLY A 76 2.04 -25.63 0.81
C GLY A 76 3.54 -25.92 0.85
N PHE A 77 4.22 -25.69 -0.27
CA PHE A 77 5.66 -25.92 -0.41
C PHE A 77 6.38 -24.65 -0.85
N VAL A 78 7.56 -24.42 -0.33
CA VAL A 78 8.44 -23.33 -0.79
C VAL A 78 8.94 -23.68 -2.19
N ALA A 79 8.35 -23.03 -3.21
CA ALA A 79 8.68 -23.27 -4.61
C ALA A 79 9.98 -22.58 -5.02
N ALA A 80 10.22 -21.35 -4.52
CA ALA A 80 11.43 -20.60 -4.84
C ALA A 80 11.80 -19.59 -3.75
N VAL A 81 13.10 -19.33 -3.63
CA VAL A 81 13.67 -18.18 -2.90
C VAL A 81 14.50 -17.38 -3.89
N ASN A 82 13.90 -16.32 -4.43
CA ASN A 82 14.47 -15.54 -5.50
C ASN A 82 15.45 -14.49 -4.99
N ARG A 83 16.58 -14.37 -5.68
CA ARG A 83 17.64 -13.42 -5.35
C ARG A 83 18.12 -12.71 -6.62
N GLY A 84 18.25 -11.39 -6.54
CA GLY A 84 18.73 -10.54 -7.62
C GLY A 84 20.24 -10.29 -7.55
N ARG A 85 20.67 -9.16 -8.10
CA ARG A 85 22.08 -8.74 -8.10
C ARG A 85 22.65 -8.74 -6.67
N ARG A 86 23.93 -9.13 -6.51
CA ARG A 86 24.61 -9.24 -5.22
C ARG A 86 23.86 -10.11 -4.21
N ARG A 87 23.08 -11.10 -4.70
CA ARG A 87 22.26 -12.01 -3.88
C ARG A 87 21.21 -11.30 -3.01
N ALA A 88 20.80 -10.09 -3.38
CA ALA A 88 19.71 -9.37 -2.70
C ALA A 88 18.43 -10.20 -2.79
N PHE A 89 17.74 -10.36 -1.67
CA PHE A 89 16.44 -11.02 -1.62
C PHE A 89 15.41 -10.27 -2.45
N GLN A 90 14.61 -10.98 -3.25
CA GLN A 90 13.53 -10.42 -4.07
C GLN A 90 12.17 -10.96 -3.67
N SER A 91 12.03 -12.28 -3.57
CA SER A 91 10.77 -12.90 -3.16
C SER A 91 10.98 -14.31 -2.63
N ILE A 92 10.04 -14.77 -1.80
CA ILE A 92 9.85 -16.17 -1.47
C ILE A 92 8.47 -16.59 -1.99
N VAL A 93 8.44 -17.63 -2.81
CA VAL A 93 7.25 -18.13 -3.49
C VAL A 93 6.83 -19.45 -2.88
N ILE A 94 5.54 -19.59 -2.59
CA ILE A 94 4.93 -20.78 -2.03
C ILE A 94 3.90 -21.29 -3.02
N GLU A 95 4.00 -22.55 -3.39
CA GLU A 95 2.97 -23.29 -4.11
C GLU A 95 1.95 -23.84 -3.11
N LEU A 96 0.70 -23.48 -3.29
CA LEU A 96 -0.36 -23.82 -2.35
C LEU A 96 -0.73 -25.30 -2.41
N SER A 97 -1.07 -25.88 -1.26
CA SER A 97 -1.62 -27.23 -1.16
C SER A 97 -3.00 -27.34 -1.79
N ALA A 98 -3.43 -28.55 -2.12
CA ALA A 98 -4.75 -28.81 -2.71
C ALA A 98 -5.90 -28.31 -1.82
N THR A 99 -5.76 -28.38 -0.51
CA THR A 99 -6.77 -27.93 0.47
C THR A 99 -6.80 -26.40 0.58
N GLU A 100 -5.63 -25.74 0.48
CA GLU A 100 -5.56 -24.28 0.38
C GLU A 100 -6.20 -23.76 -0.93
N LEU A 101 -6.04 -24.48 -2.04
CA LEU A 101 -6.68 -24.14 -3.32
C LEU A 101 -8.20 -24.22 -3.28
N THR A 102 -8.78 -25.00 -2.36
CA THR A 102 -10.22 -25.06 -2.13
C THR A 102 -10.69 -24.16 -0.98
N ASP A 103 -9.80 -23.34 -0.43
CA ASP A 103 -10.01 -22.50 0.76
C ASP A 103 -10.52 -23.29 2.00
N ARG A 104 -10.07 -24.54 2.11
CA ARG A 104 -10.42 -25.47 3.21
C ARG A 104 -9.16 -26.11 3.80
N PRO A 105 -8.20 -25.31 4.31
CA PRO A 105 -6.99 -25.86 4.89
C PRO A 105 -7.33 -26.77 6.08
N THR A 106 -6.66 -27.88 6.16
CA THR A 106 -6.77 -28.82 7.28
C THR A 106 -6.09 -28.26 8.53
N GLY A 107 -6.41 -28.80 9.71
CA GLY A 107 -5.84 -28.30 10.95
C GLY A 107 -4.31 -28.40 11.03
N ASP A 108 -3.72 -29.41 10.37
CA ASP A 108 -2.26 -29.62 10.27
C ASP A 108 -1.57 -28.67 9.27
N GLU A 109 -2.33 -27.98 8.41
CA GLU A 109 -1.83 -26.93 7.51
C GLU A 109 -1.89 -25.52 8.11
N LEU A 110 -2.51 -25.39 9.28
CA LEU A 110 -2.59 -24.14 10.03
C LEU A 110 -1.56 -24.17 11.16
N GLN A 111 -0.80 -23.08 11.29
CA GLN A 111 0.12 -22.91 12.41
C GLN A 111 -0.69 -22.54 13.67
N PRO A 112 -0.66 -23.36 14.73
CA PRO A 112 -1.23 -22.98 16.01
C PRO A 112 -0.34 -21.89 16.64
N PHE A 113 -0.98 -20.84 17.18
CA PHE A 113 -0.29 -19.77 17.87
C PHE A 113 -0.36 -19.96 19.38
N GLN A 114 0.78 -20.07 20.05
CA GLN A 114 0.85 -20.26 21.50
C GLN A 114 0.36 -19.04 22.27
N SER A 115 0.54 -17.84 21.68
CA SER A 115 0.10 -16.56 22.26
C SER A 115 -1.41 -16.35 22.14
N PHE A 116 -2.16 -17.21 21.43
CA PHE A 116 -3.60 -17.08 21.33
C PHE A 116 -4.29 -17.64 22.59
N THR A 117 -4.97 -16.76 23.32
CA THR A 117 -5.62 -17.11 24.60
C THR A 117 -7.12 -17.33 24.48
N GLY A 118 -7.75 -16.93 23.38
CA GLY A 118 -9.21 -16.94 23.20
C GLY A 118 -9.97 -15.91 24.05
N LYS A 119 -9.28 -15.08 24.82
CA LYS A 119 -9.90 -14.03 25.64
C LYS A 119 -10.37 -12.85 24.75
N PRO A 120 -11.41 -12.10 25.18
CA PRO A 120 -11.79 -10.87 24.52
C PRO A 120 -10.63 -9.85 24.52
N VAL A 121 -10.46 -9.12 23.42
CA VAL A 121 -9.38 -8.10 23.28
C VAL A 121 -9.41 -7.06 24.39
N SER A 122 -10.60 -6.72 24.89
CA SER A 122 -10.79 -5.79 26.01
C SER A 122 -10.11 -6.21 27.32
N SER A 123 -9.88 -7.51 27.51
CA SER A 123 -9.21 -8.08 28.69
C SER A 123 -7.72 -8.34 28.51
N LEU A 124 -7.19 -8.14 27.30
CA LEU A 124 -5.78 -8.40 26.99
C LEU A 124 -4.91 -7.18 27.33
N GLY A 125 -3.73 -7.46 27.85
CA GLY A 125 -2.66 -6.46 28.01
C GLY A 125 -1.89 -6.23 26.71
N ARG A 126 -1.06 -5.17 26.70
CA ARG A 126 -0.19 -4.82 25.57
C ARG A 126 0.70 -5.98 25.12
N GLU A 127 1.31 -6.67 26.10
CA GLU A 127 2.24 -7.78 25.83
C GLU A 127 1.54 -8.98 25.19
N GLU A 128 0.32 -9.31 25.64
CA GLU A 128 -0.45 -10.41 25.06
C GLU A 128 -0.84 -10.10 23.60
N VAL A 129 -1.27 -8.87 23.32
CA VAL A 129 -1.61 -8.41 21.97
C VAL A 129 -0.37 -8.44 21.07
N ARG A 130 0.75 -7.88 21.54
CA ARG A 130 2.02 -7.85 20.82
C ARG A 130 2.51 -9.26 20.50
N ALA A 131 2.50 -10.15 21.48
CA ALA A 131 2.99 -11.51 21.33
C ALA A 131 2.24 -12.26 20.21
N LEU A 132 0.91 -12.15 20.17
CA LEU A 132 0.11 -12.80 19.12
C LEU A 132 0.36 -12.19 17.73
N LEU A 133 0.45 -10.88 17.64
CA LEU A 133 0.74 -10.19 16.35
C LEU A 133 2.12 -10.56 15.82
N VAL A 134 3.13 -10.65 16.67
CA VAL A 134 4.50 -11.04 16.30
C VAL A 134 4.55 -12.50 15.90
N GLU A 135 3.98 -13.40 16.71
CA GLU A 135 3.99 -14.83 16.43
C GLU A 135 3.27 -15.17 15.11
N SER A 136 2.12 -14.55 14.86
CA SER A 136 1.33 -14.76 13.64
C SER A 136 1.90 -14.09 12.41
N GLY A 137 2.87 -13.16 12.55
CA GLY A 137 3.39 -12.32 11.48
C GLY A 137 2.48 -11.14 11.10
N GLN A 138 1.32 -10.98 11.76
CA GLN A 138 0.46 -9.80 11.53
C GLN A 138 1.09 -8.49 12.03
N TRP A 139 2.14 -8.57 12.85
CA TRP A 139 2.97 -7.42 13.22
C TRP A 139 3.50 -6.68 11.99
N THR A 140 3.79 -7.39 10.89
CA THR A 140 4.26 -6.79 9.64
C THR A 140 3.21 -5.96 8.91
N ALA A 141 1.97 -5.90 9.38
CA ALA A 141 0.95 -4.98 8.89
C ALA A 141 1.22 -3.52 9.31
N LEU A 142 1.96 -3.33 10.41
CA LEU A 142 2.33 -2.02 10.93
C LEU A 142 3.54 -1.48 10.18
N ARG A 143 3.48 -0.19 9.83
CA ARG A 143 4.60 0.57 9.25
C ARG A 143 4.87 1.81 10.07
N THR A 144 6.13 2.12 10.31
CA THR A 144 6.51 3.36 11.01
C THR A 144 6.45 4.57 10.07
N ARG A 145 6.25 5.74 10.61
CA ARG A 145 6.69 7.01 10.07
C ARG A 145 7.54 7.68 11.14
N PRO A 146 8.75 8.08 10.83
CA PRO A 146 9.50 8.03 9.57
C PRO A 146 9.82 6.63 9.04
N PHE A 147 10.34 6.59 7.79
CA PHE A 147 11.00 5.48 7.11
C PHE A 147 10.12 4.38 6.52
N SER A 148 8.86 4.22 6.92
CA SER A 148 7.95 3.14 6.46
C SER A 148 8.48 1.71 6.67
N LYS A 149 9.31 1.50 7.68
CA LYS A 149 9.78 0.18 8.08
C LYS A 149 8.75 -0.54 8.96
N VAL A 150 8.86 -1.86 9.08
CA VAL A 150 8.14 -2.61 10.12
C VAL A 150 8.75 -2.23 11.48
N PRO A 151 7.95 -1.81 12.49
CA PRO A 151 8.48 -1.46 13.80
C PRO A 151 9.09 -2.67 14.51
N GLY A 152 10.11 -2.44 15.32
CA GLY A 152 10.60 -3.46 16.24
C GLY A 152 9.55 -3.79 17.31
N PRO A 153 9.38 -5.07 17.72
CA PRO A 153 8.40 -5.43 18.73
C PRO A 153 8.58 -4.70 20.08
N GLY A 154 9.79 -4.25 20.37
CA GLY A 154 10.10 -3.44 21.55
C GLY A 154 9.91 -1.94 21.36
N GLU A 155 9.70 -1.46 20.13
CA GLU A 155 9.47 -0.04 19.84
C GLU A 155 8.09 0.42 20.31
N THR A 156 7.96 1.73 20.54
CA THR A 156 6.71 2.39 20.90
C THR A 156 6.39 3.46 19.86
N CYS A 157 5.14 3.88 19.78
CA CYS A 157 4.71 4.99 18.94
C CYS A 157 3.85 5.97 19.71
N SER A 158 3.84 7.21 19.27
CA SER A 158 3.00 8.28 19.86
C SER A 158 1.53 8.06 19.50
N SER A 159 1.24 7.61 18.29
CA SER A 159 -0.10 7.33 17.81
C SER A 159 -0.10 6.24 16.73
N ILE A 160 -1.28 5.68 16.43
CA ILE A 160 -1.48 4.72 15.33
C ILE A 160 -2.55 5.27 14.38
N PHE A 161 -2.22 5.30 13.09
CA PHE A 161 -3.13 5.75 12.03
C PHE A 161 -3.74 4.56 11.30
N VAL A 162 -5.06 4.49 11.29
CA VAL A 162 -5.84 3.53 10.50
C VAL A 162 -6.44 4.25 9.31
N THR A 163 -5.96 3.94 8.10
CA THR A 163 -6.46 4.54 6.88
C THR A 163 -7.67 3.78 6.35
N ALA A 164 -8.89 4.29 6.61
CA ALA A 164 -10.17 3.77 6.10
C ALA A 164 -10.76 4.71 5.03
N LEU A 165 -9.90 5.39 4.30
CA LEU A 165 -10.16 6.24 3.15
C LEU A 165 -9.07 5.98 2.12
N ASP A 166 -9.45 5.73 0.86
CA ASP A 166 -8.51 5.65 -0.25
C ASP A 166 -8.99 6.58 -1.38
N THR A 167 -8.14 7.54 -1.75
CA THR A 167 -8.37 8.48 -2.85
C THR A 167 -7.47 8.22 -4.05
N SER A 168 -6.72 7.11 -4.05
CA SER A 168 -5.88 6.72 -5.19
C SER A 168 -6.75 6.50 -6.43
N PRO A 169 -6.26 6.84 -7.62
CA PRO A 169 -6.97 6.54 -8.86
C PRO A 169 -7.31 5.05 -8.96
N LEU A 170 -8.56 4.72 -9.29
CA LEU A 170 -9.08 3.35 -9.42
C LEU A 170 -9.17 2.56 -8.09
N ALA A 171 -9.02 3.19 -6.95
CA ALA A 171 -9.16 2.53 -5.66
C ALA A 171 -10.60 2.09 -5.37
N ALA A 172 -10.74 1.02 -4.57
CA ALA A 172 -12.01 0.58 -4.02
C ALA A 172 -12.46 1.47 -2.86
N ASP A 173 -13.77 1.57 -2.65
CA ASP A 173 -14.30 2.17 -1.42
C ASP A 173 -14.10 1.19 -0.24
N PRO A 174 -13.39 1.59 0.84
CA PRO A 174 -13.18 0.73 2.00
C PRO A 174 -14.47 0.22 2.65
N ALA A 175 -15.56 0.97 2.58
CA ALA A 175 -16.86 0.57 3.12
C ALA A 175 -17.41 -0.68 2.41
N ILE A 176 -17.25 -0.74 1.09
CA ILE A 176 -17.66 -1.90 0.27
C ILE A 176 -16.74 -3.08 0.55
N VAL A 177 -15.43 -2.85 0.63
CA VAL A 177 -14.42 -3.90 0.87
C VAL A 177 -14.62 -4.58 2.22
N LEU A 178 -15.06 -3.83 3.24
CA LEU A 178 -15.29 -4.36 4.59
C LEU A 178 -16.75 -4.72 4.88
N GLU A 179 -17.61 -4.77 3.87
CA GLU A 179 -18.98 -5.24 4.04
C GLU A 179 -19.00 -6.63 4.68
N GLY A 180 -19.79 -6.78 5.76
CA GLY A 180 -19.85 -8.01 6.55
C GLY A 180 -18.64 -8.29 7.46
N ARG A 181 -17.67 -7.35 7.57
CA ARG A 181 -16.45 -7.49 8.38
C ARG A 181 -16.25 -6.38 9.42
N LEU A 182 -17.25 -5.56 9.67
CA LEU A 182 -17.15 -4.42 10.60
C LEU A 182 -16.91 -4.87 12.05
N GLU A 183 -17.39 -6.05 12.46
CA GLU A 183 -17.11 -6.59 13.79
C GLU A 183 -15.63 -6.97 13.95
N ASP A 184 -15.06 -7.64 12.95
CA ASP A 184 -13.61 -7.92 12.92
C ASP A 184 -12.81 -6.62 12.91
N PHE A 185 -13.24 -5.63 12.13
CA PHE A 185 -12.57 -4.32 12.06
C PHE A 185 -12.59 -3.62 13.42
N SER A 186 -13.73 -3.55 14.11
CA SER A 186 -13.84 -2.96 15.46
C SER A 186 -12.99 -3.72 16.49
N ARG A 187 -12.95 -5.05 16.41
CA ARG A 187 -12.08 -5.87 17.28
C ARG A 187 -10.60 -5.58 17.02
N GLY A 188 -10.22 -5.40 15.73
CA GLY A 188 -8.87 -5.01 15.34
C GLY A 188 -8.48 -3.63 15.86
N LEU A 189 -9.37 -2.64 15.80
CA LEU A 189 -9.16 -1.32 16.40
C LEU A 189 -8.90 -1.43 17.90
N GLY A 190 -9.68 -2.27 18.59
CA GLY A 190 -9.48 -2.55 20.02
C GLY A 190 -8.09 -3.15 20.33
N ALA A 191 -7.59 -4.04 19.46
CA ALA A 191 -6.24 -4.60 19.60
C ALA A 191 -5.16 -3.54 19.39
N LEU A 192 -5.29 -2.69 18.36
CA LEU A 192 -4.36 -1.58 18.12
C LEU A 192 -4.33 -0.57 19.28
N ALA A 193 -5.47 -0.28 19.88
CA ALA A 193 -5.57 0.61 21.03
C ALA A 193 -4.82 0.09 22.28
N ARG A 194 -4.44 -1.19 22.33
CA ARG A 194 -3.58 -1.76 23.38
C ARG A 194 -2.08 -1.56 23.10
N LEU A 195 -1.70 -1.27 21.85
CA LEU A 195 -0.27 -1.15 21.47
C LEU A 195 0.35 0.20 21.78
N THR A 196 -0.44 1.25 21.91
CA THR A 196 0.03 2.61 22.19
C THR A 196 -0.62 3.19 23.44
N GLU A 197 0.07 4.11 24.10
CA GLU A 197 -0.50 4.95 25.15
C GLU A 197 -1.24 6.17 24.56
N GLY A 198 -0.91 6.53 23.33
CA GLY A 198 -1.55 7.62 22.61
C GLY A 198 -2.84 7.21 21.89
N PRO A 199 -3.37 8.10 21.04
CA PRO A 199 -4.59 7.85 20.29
C PRO A 199 -4.37 6.87 19.13
N VAL A 200 -5.44 6.17 18.75
CA VAL A 200 -5.57 5.51 17.45
C VAL A 200 -6.49 6.39 16.60
N TYR A 201 -5.95 6.98 15.54
CA TYR A 201 -6.73 7.80 14.60
C TYR A 201 -7.35 6.93 13.51
N LEU A 202 -8.67 6.85 13.50
CA LEU A 202 -9.42 6.22 12.41
C LEU A 202 -9.81 7.29 11.39
N CYS A 203 -9.06 7.34 10.29
CA CYS A 203 -9.24 8.34 9.24
C CYS A 203 -10.18 7.80 8.16
N CYS A 204 -11.35 8.40 7.98
CA CYS A 204 -12.39 7.97 7.05
C CYS A 204 -13.12 9.14 6.40
N ARG A 205 -14.06 8.86 5.49
CA ARG A 205 -14.95 9.89 4.92
C ARG A 205 -16.04 10.28 5.91
N PRO A 206 -16.51 11.53 5.87
CA PRO A 206 -17.69 11.93 6.65
C PRO A 206 -18.91 11.06 6.31
N GLY A 207 -19.65 10.64 7.35
CA GLY A 207 -20.85 9.80 7.17
C GLY A 207 -20.56 8.38 6.70
N SER A 208 -19.35 7.88 6.93
CA SER A 208 -18.95 6.53 6.64
C SER A 208 -19.50 5.54 7.66
N VAL A 209 -19.65 4.26 7.26
CA VAL A 209 -20.00 3.14 8.17
C VAL A 209 -18.98 2.99 9.32
N PHE A 210 -17.80 3.52 9.16
CA PHE A 210 -16.72 3.49 10.15
C PHE A 210 -16.96 4.42 11.34
N ASP A 211 -17.85 5.41 11.23
CA ASP A 211 -18.20 6.31 12.33
C ASP A 211 -18.72 5.55 13.56
N GLY A 212 -19.37 4.39 13.34
CA GLY A 212 -19.86 3.50 14.39
C GLY A 212 -18.85 2.49 14.93
N CYS A 213 -17.63 2.43 14.39
CA CYS A 213 -16.61 1.45 14.77
C CYS A 213 -15.66 1.93 15.88
N ALA A 214 -15.84 3.16 16.37
CA ALA A 214 -15.02 3.73 17.43
C ALA A 214 -15.12 2.90 18.72
N VAL A 215 -13.97 2.58 19.30
CA VAL A 215 -13.81 1.94 20.61
C VAL A 215 -12.97 2.86 21.51
N ASP A 216 -12.80 2.47 22.76
CA ASP A 216 -11.95 3.24 23.69
C ASP A 216 -10.58 3.56 23.08
N ARG A 217 -10.12 4.82 23.25
CA ARG A 217 -8.89 5.41 22.67
C ARG A 217 -8.85 5.54 21.13
N VAL A 218 -9.91 5.18 20.41
CA VAL A 218 -10.01 5.40 18.97
C VAL A 218 -10.71 6.74 18.70
N GLN A 219 -10.03 7.62 18.01
CA GLN A 219 -10.54 8.91 17.57
C GLN A 219 -10.86 8.86 16.08
N VAL A 220 -12.13 9.10 15.74
CA VAL A 220 -12.57 9.15 14.34
C VAL A 220 -12.31 10.55 13.80
N GLU A 221 -11.54 10.64 12.71
CA GLU A 221 -11.20 11.86 12.02
C GLU A 221 -11.63 11.79 10.55
N HIS A 222 -12.31 12.83 10.10
CA HIS A 222 -12.85 12.87 8.75
C HIS A 222 -11.96 13.64 7.80
N PHE A 223 -11.69 13.04 6.64
CA PHE A 223 -10.95 13.67 5.56
C PHE A 223 -11.79 13.70 4.28
N ALA A 224 -11.77 14.85 3.59
CA ALA A 224 -12.44 15.05 2.33
C ALA A 224 -11.59 15.90 1.38
N GLY A 225 -11.72 15.65 0.09
CA GLY A 225 -10.98 16.39 -0.95
C GLY A 225 -10.39 15.46 -2.02
N PRO A 226 -9.66 16.04 -2.98
CA PRO A 226 -9.00 15.26 -4.03
C PRO A 226 -7.85 14.43 -3.46
N HIS A 227 -7.37 13.45 -4.23
CA HIS A 227 -6.11 12.78 -3.93
C HIS A 227 -4.98 13.83 -3.75
N PRO A 228 -4.18 13.75 -2.67
CA PRO A 228 -3.90 12.64 -1.78
C PRO A 228 -4.66 12.67 -0.42
N ALA A 229 -5.89 13.17 -0.33
CA ALA A 229 -6.63 13.25 0.91
C ALA A 229 -6.75 11.91 1.68
N GLY A 230 -6.64 10.78 0.98
CA GLY A 230 -6.71 9.43 1.57
C GLY A 230 -5.35 8.79 1.88
N LEU A 231 -4.23 9.49 1.71
CA LEU A 231 -2.92 8.94 2.05
C LEU A 231 -2.60 9.10 3.54
N ALA A 232 -1.86 8.12 4.06
CA ALA A 232 -1.41 8.15 5.45
C ALA A 232 -0.54 9.38 5.75
N GLY A 233 0.34 9.79 4.84
CA GLY A 233 1.16 10.99 5.01
C GLY A 233 0.34 12.27 5.19
N THR A 234 -0.78 12.40 4.44
CA THR A 234 -1.70 13.52 4.64
C THR A 234 -2.35 13.50 6.02
N HIS A 235 -2.82 12.32 6.47
CA HIS A 235 -3.44 12.20 7.80
C HIS A 235 -2.47 12.52 8.93
N ILE A 236 -1.24 11.98 8.84
CA ILE A 236 -0.18 12.21 9.82
C ILE A 236 0.16 13.70 9.92
N HIS A 237 0.39 14.35 8.79
CA HIS A 237 0.73 15.77 8.75
C HIS A 237 -0.28 16.67 9.46
N PHE A 238 -1.57 16.38 9.29
CA PHE A 238 -2.65 17.21 9.87
C PHE A 238 -2.98 16.88 11.32
N LEU A 239 -2.63 15.69 11.83
CA LEU A 239 -3.05 15.22 13.16
C LEU A 239 -1.89 15.06 14.13
N ASP A 240 -0.78 14.47 13.68
CA ASP A 240 0.36 14.11 14.56
C ASP A 240 1.65 14.02 13.72
N PRO A 241 2.20 15.17 13.27
CA PRO A 241 3.36 15.20 12.36
C PRO A 241 4.61 14.62 13.02
N VAL A 242 5.42 13.93 12.22
CA VAL A 242 6.58 13.16 12.68
C VAL A 242 7.91 13.90 12.45
N ASN A 243 8.91 13.49 13.23
CA ASN A 243 10.31 13.90 13.09
C ASN A 243 11.23 12.78 13.59
N ARG A 244 12.54 13.05 13.82
CA ARG A 244 13.49 12.04 14.31
C ARG A 244 13.07 11.41 15.65
N ASP A 245 12.50 12.21 16.56
CA ASP A 245 12.18 11.83 17.94
C ASP A 245 10.70 11.46 18.13
N HIS A 246 9.88 11.69 17.09
CA HIS A 246 8.44 11.48 17.15
C HIS A 246 8.01 10.50 16.07
N THR A 247 7.66 9.29 16.48
CA THR A 247 7.32 8.18 15.58
C THR A 247 5.85 7.80 15.74
N VAL A 248 5.16 7.63 14.62
CA VAL A 248 3.80 7.08 14.56
C VAL A 248 3.79 5.80 13.74
N TRP A 249 2.76 4.99 13.92
CA TRP A 249 2.55 3.79 13.10
C TRP A 249 1.33 3.94 12.21
N THR A 250 1.35 3.27 11.06
CA THR A 250 0.25 3.23 10.11
C THR A 250 -0.18 1.80 9.82
N VAL A 251 -1.47 1.59 9.55
CA VAL A 251 -2.03 0.29 9.18
C VAL A 251 -3.24 0.47 8.27
N GLY A 252 -3.35 -0.37 7.23
CA GLY A 252 -4.47 -0.35 6.30
C GLY A 252 -5.73 -1.02 6.87
N TYR A 253 -6.89 -0.57 6.43
CA TYR A 253 -8.20 -1.03 6.92
C TYR A 253 -8.43 -2.54 6.79
N GLN A 254 -7.96 -3.19 5.72
CA GLN A 254 -8.08 -4.64 5.56
C GLN A 254 -7.22 -5.42 6.56
N ASP A 255 -6.06 -4.87 6.92
CA ASP A 255 -5.20 -5.48 7.92
C ASP A 255 -5.79 -5.35 9.33
N VAL A 256 -6.45 -4.24 9.63
CA VAL A 256 -7.19 -4.09 10.90
C VAL A 256 -8.27 -5.16 11.03
N ALA A 257 -9.05 -5.40 9.98
CA ALA A 257 -10.04 -6.47 9.99
C ALA A 257 -9.40 -7.87 10.11
N ALA A 258 -8.25 -8.10 9.46
CA ALA A 258 -7.50 -9.36 9.58
C ALA A 258 -6.94 -9.56 10.99
N ILE A 259 -6.46 -8.51 11.64
CA ILE A 259 -6.05 -8.52 13.05
C ILE A 259 -7.23 -8.91 13.93
N GLY A 260 -8.40 -8.27 13.75
CA GLY A 260 -9.58 -8.61 14.54
C GLY A 260 -10.06 -10.07 14.36
N ALA A 261 -10.01 -10.59 13.14
CA ALA A 261 -10.31 -11.99 12.84
C ALA A 261 -9.30 -12.96 13.50
N LEU A 262 -8.01 -12.57 13.57
CA LEU A 262 -6.98 -13.33 14.28
C LEU A 262 -7.31 -13.45 15.77
N PHE A 263 -7.68 -12.36 16.44
CA PHE A 263 -8.05 -12.37 17.85
C PHE A 263 -9.37 -13.10 18.13
N ALA A 264 -10.25 -13.22 17.14
CA ALA A 264 -11.48 -13.99 17.26
C ALA A 264 -11.25 -15.49 17.13
N SER A 265 -10.38 -15.92 16.22
CA SER A 265 -10.29 -17.32 15.78
C SER A 265 -8.97 -18.02 16.09
N GLY A 266 -7.92 -17.27 16.45
CA GLY A 266 -6.55 -17.80 16.57
C GLY A 266 -5.94 -18.23 15.23
N ARG A 267 -6.52 -17.82 14.10
CA ARG A 267 -6.07 -18.19 12.75
C ARG A 267 -5.70 -16.97 11.93
N LEU A 268 -4.65 -17.10 11.14
CA LEU A 268 -4.24 -16.04 10.23
C LEU A 268 -5.28 -15.84 9.13
N ASP A 269 -5.92 -14.67 9.10
CA ASP A 269 -6.81 -14.26 8.02
C ASP A 269 -5.99 -13.68 6.86
N VAL A 270 -6.07 -14.33 5.72
CA VAL A 270 -5.30 -13.98 4.51
C VAL A 270 -6.15 -13.38 3.41
N ARG A 271 -7.47 -13.22 3.64
CA ARG A 271 -8.41 -12.67 2.65
C ARG A 271 -8.04 -11.24 2.29
N ARG A 272 -8.17 -10.92 1.02
CA ARG A 272 -8.02 -9.56 0.47
C ARG A 272 -9.09 -9.31 -0.59
N VAL A 273 -9.57 -8.09 -0.63
CA VAL A 273 -10.35 -7.58 -1.75
C VAL A 273 -9.51 -6.51 -2.44
N VAL A 274 -9.31 -6.68 -3.75
CA VAL A 274 -8.50 -5.77 -4.54
C VAL A 274 -9.30 -5.21 -5.71
N ALA A 275 -9.09 -3.94 -6.04
CA ALA A 275 -9.67 -3.32 -7.21
C ALA A 275 -8.89 -3.77 -8.46
N LEU A 276 -9.56 -4.33 -9.45
CA LEU A 276 -9.02 -4.54 -10.79
C LEU A 276 -9.53 -3.43 -11.69
N GLY A 277 -8.64 -2.53 -12.14
CA GLY A 277 -9.02 -1.36 -12.91
C GLY A 277 -7.98 -0.92 -13.93
N GLY A 278 -8.39 0.02 -14.77
CA GLY A 278 -7.55 0.65 -15.79
C GLY A 278 -8.12 0.58 -17.18
N PRO A 279 -7.63 1.43 -18.11
CA PRO A 279 -8.17 1.60 -19.45
C PRO A 279 -8.26 0.34 -20.30
N VAL A 280 -7.37 -0.62 -20.05
CA VAL A 280 -7.27 -1.87 -20.82
C VAL A 280 -7.99 -3.06 -20.18
N VAL A 281 -8.61 -2.86 -19.02
CA VAL A 281 -9.41 -3.89 -18.35
C VAL A 281 -10.79 -3.96 -18.99
N ALA A 282 -11.20 -5.16 -19.42
CA ALA A 282 -12.48 -5.36 -20.09
C ALA A 282 -13.67 -5.22 -19.12
N ARG A 283 -13.52 -5.73 -17.89
CA ARG A 283 -14.55 -5.71 -16.83
C ARG A 283 -13.94 -5.23 -15.51
N PRO A 284 -13.75 -3.90 -15.33
CA PRO A 284 -13.23 -3.36 -14.09
C PRO A 284 -14.18 -3.64 -12.90
N ARG A 285 -13.68 -4.24 -11.82
CA ARG A 285 -14.45 -4.62 -10.63
C ARG A 285 -13.56 -4.91 -9.43
N LEU A 286 -14.17 -5.26 -8.31
CA LEU A 286 -13.44 -5.74 -7.14
C LEU A 286 -13.31 -7.26 -7.18
N LEU A 287 -12.15 -7.76 -6.76
CA LEU A 287 -11.83 -9.18 -6.74
C LEU A 287 -11.53 -9.63 -5.30
N ALA A 288 -12.30 -10.61 -4.81
CA ALA A 288 -11.94 -11.30 -3.57
C ALA A 288 -10.82 -12.31 -3.86
N THR A 289 -9.70 -12.15 -3.20
CA THR A 289 -8.48 -12.94 -3.35
C THR A 289 -7.77 -13.10 -2.02
N ARG A 290 -6.44 -13.29 -2.01
CA ARG A 290 -5.64 -13.47 -0.79
C ARG A 290 -4.32 -12.72 -0.82
N LEU A 291 -3.70 -12.59 0.35
CA LEU A 291 -2.36 -12.01 0.53
C LEU A 291 -1.33 -12.70 -0.37
N GLY A 292 -0.53 -11.88 -1.05
CA GLY A 292 0.57 -12.35 -1.89
C GLY A 292 0.15 -13.13 -3.12
N ALA A 293 -1.12 -13.06 -3.54
CA ALA A 293 -1.65 -13.79 -4.69
C ALA A 293 -0.86 -13.54 -5.97
N GLU A 294 -0.60 -14.59 -6.76
CA GLU A 294 -0.09 -14.45 -8.11
C GLU A 294 -1.08 -13.65 -8.97
N ILE A 295 -0.61 -12.60 -9.63
CA ILE A 295 -1.49 -11.65 -10.34
C ILE A 295 -1.89 -12.17 -11.73
N ALA A 296 -1.04 -12.94 -12.39
CA ALA A 296 -1.32 -13.42 -13.75
C ALA A 296 -2.68 -14.17 -13.90
N PRO A 297 -3.07 -15.08 -12.99
CA PRO A 297 -4.39 -15.69 -13.03
C PRO A 297 -5.55 -14.71 -12.79
N LEU A 298 -5.31 -13.65 -11.98
CA LEU A 298 -6.34 -12.66 -11.65
C LEU A 298 -6.70 -11.75 -12.83
N VAL A 299 -5.76 -11.56 -13.76
CA VAL A 299 -5.95 -10.72 -14.96
C VAL A 299 -6.14 -11.53 -16.24
N ALA A 300 -6.07 -12.86 -16.17
CA ALA A 300 -6.20 -13.74 -17.33
C ALA A 300 -7.60 -13.61 -17.96
N GLY A 301 -7.64 -13.30 -19.26
CA GLY A 301 -8.90 -13.09 -20.00
C GLY A 301 -9.62 -11.77 -19.67
N GLU A 302 -9.06 -10.93 -18.81
CA GLU A 302 -9.65 -9.64 -18.40
C GLU A 302 -9.05 -8.43 -19.14
N LEU A 303 -7.98 -8.65 -19.91
CA LEU A 303 -7.25 -7.57 -20.57
C LEU A 303 -7.61 -7.48 -22.05
N ARG A 304 -7.75 -6.27 -22.56
CA ARG A 304 -7.88 -6.02 -24.01
C ARG A 304 -6.60 -6.44 -24.74
N PRO A 305 -6.70 -6.88 -26.01
CA PRO A 305 -5.52 -7.22 -26.79
C PRO A 305 -4.52 -6.07 -26.88
N GLY A 306 -3.24 -6.36 -26.74
CA GLY A 306 -2.16 -5.38 -26.84
C GLY A 306 -1.03 -5.67 -25.86
N ARG A 307 -0.03 -4.77 -25.83
CA ARG A 307 1.00 -4.78 -24.79
C ARG A 307 0.46 -4.07 -23.56
N VAL A 308 0.42 -4.76 -22.44
CA VAL A 308 -0.15 -4.26 -21.21
C VAL A 308 0.89 -4.28 -20.10
N ARG A 309 0.98 -3.19 -19.34
CA ARG A 309 1.68 -3.14 -18.07
C ARG A 309 0.69 -3.41 -16.95
N VAL A 310 0.95 -4.48 -16.20
CA VAL A 310 0.20 -4.81 -14.99
C VAL A 310 0.99 -4.29 -13.78
N VAL A 311 0.30 -3.56 -12.92
CA VAL A 311 0.87 -2.91 -11.75
C VAL A 311 0.18 -3.43 -10.51
N SER A 312 0.94 -3.91 -9.54
CA SER A 312 0.47 -4.17 -8.19
C SER A 312 0.44 -2.84 -7.43
N GLY A 313 -0.75 -2.29 -7.21
CA GLY A 313 -0.95 -0.98 -6.59
C GLY A 313 -1.49 0.09 -7.54
N SER A 314 -1.41 1.34 -7.10
CA SER A 314 -1.90 2.51 -7.82
C SER A 314 -1.08 2.78 -9.09
N VAL A 315 -1.72 3.36 -10.10
CA VAL A 315 -1.04 3.88 -11.30
C VAL A 315 -0.01 4.97 -11.00
N LEU A 316 -0.07 5.57 -9.81
CA LEU A 316 0.82 6.65 -9.38
C LEU A 316 2.11 6.12 -8.73
N HIS A 317 2.02 5.08 -7.88
CA HIS A 317 3.15 4.61 -7.06
C HIS A 317 3.26 3.07 -6.97
N GLY A 318 2.44 2.31 -7.71
CA GLY A 318 2.50 0.85 -7.68
C GLY A 318 3.73 0.28 -8.38
N ALA A 319 4.04 -0.97 -8.07
CA ALA A 319 5.16 -1.71 -8.65
C ALA A 319 4.73 -2.54 -9.86
N VAL A 320 5.58 -2.64 -10.87
CA VAL A 320 5.34 -3.52 -12.02
C VAL A 320 5.30 -4.98 -11.54
N ALA A 321 4.19 -5.66 -11.83
CA ALA A 321 3.97 -7.05 -11.47
C ALA A 321 4.09 -7.93 -12.71
N SER A 322 5.21 -8.61 -12.86
CA SER A 322 5.46 -9.49 -14.00
C SER A 322 6.40 -10.64 -13.67
N GLY A 323 6.19 -11.78 -14.37
CA GLY A 323 7.03 -12.97 -14.23
C GLY A 323 6.92 -13.67 -12.88
N ASP A 324 7.69 -14.76 -12.74
CA ASP A 324 7.61 -15.66 -11.57
C ASP A 324 8.27 -15.08 -10.30
N VAL A 325 8.98 -13.97 -10.39
CA VAL A 325 9.73 -13.37 -9.28
C VAL A 325 8.94 -12.27 -8.59
N LEU A 326 8.32 -11.36 -9.36
CA LEU A 326 7.65 -10.15 -8.88
C LEU A 326 6.19 -10.07 -9.30
N GLY A 327 5.64 -11.06 -9.98
CA GLY A 327 4.26 -11.10 -10.48
C GLY A 327 3.20 -11.37 -9.41
N TYR A 328 3.38 -10.84 -8.20
CA TYR A 328 2.51 -11.09 -7.05
C TYR A 328 1.96 -9.80 -6.47
N LEU A 329 0.85 -9.93 -5.77
CA LEU A 329 0.21 -8.82 -5.05
C LEU A 329 1.09 -8.40 -3.87
N GLY A 330 1.44 -7.10 -3.83
CA GLY A 330 2.22 -6.52 -2.74
C GLY A 330 1.47 -6.56 -1.40
N ARG A 331 2.22 -6.58 -0.31
CA ARG A 331 1.68 -6.74 1.06
C ARG A 331 0.65 -5.66 1.43
N TYR A 332 0.89 -4.43 0.99
CA TYR A 332 0.10 -3.26 1.37
C TYR A 332 -0.80 -2.77 0.24
N THR A 333 -0.84 -3.47 -0.91
CA THR A 333 -1.60 -3.04 -2.07
C THR A 333 -3.04 -3.52 -2.03
N ASN A 334 -3.97 -2.63 -2.40
CA ASN A 334 -5.41 -2.90 -2.44
C ASN A 334 -5.98 -2.84 -3.85
N GLN A 335 -5.10 -2.76 -4.89
CA GLN A 335 -5.54 -2.68 -6.29
C GLN A 335 -4.52 -3.26 -7.25
N ILE A 336 -5.02 -3.67 -8.41
CA ILE A 336 -4.26 -4.07 -9.59
C ILE A 336 -4.65 -3.09 -10.69
N SER A 337 -3.68 -2.33 -11.18
CA SER A 337 -3.89 -1.32 -12.22
C SER A 337 -3.27 -1.79 -13.53
N CYS A 338 -4.03 -1.70 -14.64
CA CYS A 338 -3.58 -2.16 -15.95
C CYS A 338 -3.61 -1.02 -16.96
N LEU A 339 -2.47 -0.75 -17.59
CA LEU A 339 -2.27 0.33 -18.55
C LEU A 339 -1.74 -0.22 -19.88
N GLU A 340 -2.04 0.45 -20.99
CA GLU A 340 -1.37 0.18 -22.26
C GLU A 340 0.13 0.48 -22.09
N GLU A 341 1.00 -0.45 -22.47
CA GLU A 341 2.44 -0.23 -22.58
C GLU A 341 2.74 0.52 -23.88
N ASP A 342 2.90 1.84 -23.79
CA ASP A 342 3.09 2.73 -24.94
C ASP A 342 4.51 3.33 -24.94
N ASP A 343 5.39 2.75 -25.74
CA ASP A 343 6.76 3.22 -26.01
C ASP A 343 6.88 3.89 -27.39
N ARG A 344 5.75 4.06 -28.08
CA ARG A 344 5.73 4.61 -29.46
C ARG A 344 6.00 6.10 -29.45
N ARG A 345 7.01 6.52 -30.22
CA ARG A 345 7.23 7.95 -30.53
C ARG A 345 6.27 8.38 -31.64
N ARG A 346 5.31 9.24 -31.29
CA ARG A 346 4.36 9.78 -32.26
C ARG A 346 5.01 10.90 -33.07
N PHE A 347 5.03 10.74 -34.40
CA PHE A 347 5.54 11.78 -35.31
C PHE A 347 4.72 13.07 -35.14
N PHE A 348 5.36 14.23 -34.99
CA PHE A 348 4.73 15.52 -34.65
C PHE A 348 3.77 15.48 -33.44
N GLY A 349 3.96 14.57 -32.48
CA GLY A 349 3.10 14.41 -31.31
C GLY A 349 2.91 15.68 -30.49
N TRP A 350 3.88 16.59 -30.49
CA TRP A 350 3.83 17.88 -29.81
C TRP A 350 2.96 18.94 -30.52
N PHE A 351 2.57 18.72 -31.76
CA PHE A 351 1.73 19.64 -32.57
C PHE A 351 0.26 19.18 -32.63
N ARG A 352 -0.14 18.25 -31.78
CA ARG A 352 -1.52 17.74 -31.75
C ARG A 352 -2.45 18.68 -30.99
N LEU A 353 -3.72 18.78 -31.45
CA LEU A 353 -4.78 19.45 -30.72
C LEU A 353 -5.09 18.76 -29.38
N GLY A 354 -4.77 17.46 -29.23
CA GLY A 354 -4.86 16.72 -27.97
C GLY A 354 -6.28 16.57 -27.42
N VAL A 355 -7.27 16.36 -28.29
CA VAL A 355 -8.67 16.17 -27.87
C VAL A 355 -8.86 14.95 -26.95
N ASP A 356 -7.99 13.97 -27.09
CA ASP A 356 -7.91 12.71 -26.35
C ASP A 356 -6.86 12.70 -25.23
N LEU A 357 -6.16 13.81 -25.02
CA LEU A 357 -5.07 13.90 -24.03
C LEU A 357 -5.49 14.71 -22.80
N PHE A 358 -5.08 14.24 -21.65
CA PHE A 358 -5.18 14.99 -20.40
C PHE A 358 -4.01 15.94 -20.22
N SER A 359 -4.27 17.13 -19.69
CA SER A 359 -3.25 18.08 -19.25
C SER A 359 -3.66 18.76 -17.95
N VAL A 360 -2.77 18.77 -16.99
CA VAL A 360 -2.97 19.47 -15.70
C VAL A 360 -3.16 20.97 -15.91
N THR A 361 -2.47 21.58 -16.90
CA THR A 361 -2.52 23.00 -17.23
C THR A 361 -3.60 23.36 -18.25
N ARG A 362 -4.44 22.40 -18.65
CA ARG A 362 -5.53 22.56 -19.62
C ARG A 362 -5.08 23.18 -20.96
N THR A 363 -3.94 22.74 -21.46
CA THR A 363 -3.37 23.25 -22.71
C THR A 363 -3.92 22.61 -23.97
N PHE A 364 -4.59 21.45 -23.84
CA PHE A 364 -5.13 20.71 -24.99
C PHE A 364 -6.61 21.05 -25.24
N ALA A 365 -7.06 20.82 -26.48
CA ALA A 365 -8.46 20.97 -26.87
C ALA A 365 -9.41 20.03 -26.12
N SER A 366 -8.89 19.02 -25.43
CA SER A 366 -9.65 18.14 -24.52
C SER A 366 -10.39 18.90 -23.39
N VAL A 367 -10.01 20.14 -23.10
CA VAL A 367 -10.77 21.04 -22.20
C VAL A 367 -12.24 21.15 -22.58
N ILE A 368 -12.58 21.10 -23.88
CA ILE A 368 -13.94 21.17 -24.39
C ILE A 368 -14.79 19.97 -23.91
N ARG A 369 -14.19 18.81 -23.61
CA ARG A 369 -14.90 17.61 -23.13
C ARG A 369 -15.47 17.73 -21.71
N GLY A 370 -15.13 18.81 -21.01
CA GLY A 370 -15.63 19.06 -19.65
C GLY A 370 -14.95 18.26 -18.55
N ARG A 371 -15.37 18.50 -17.30
CA ARG A 371 -14.74 17.90 -16.10
C ARG A 371 -15.06 16.40 -15.91
N SER A 372 -16.14 15.92 -16.50
CA SER A 372 -16.53 14.50 -16.41
C SER A 372 -15.81 13.59 -17.39
N ALA A 373 -15.03 14.17 -18.32
CA ALA A 373 -14.28 13.38 -19.29
C ALA A 373 -13.30 12.44 -18.60
N ARG A 374 -13.18 11.22 -19.13
CA ARG A 374 -12.20 10.24 -18.73
C ARG A 374 -11.25 9.96 -19.89
N TYR A 375 -10.02 9.61 -19.56
CA TYR A 375 -8.94 9.42 -20.53
C TYR A 375 -8.29 8.07 -20.35
N ASP A 376 -7.90 7.46 -21.45
CA ASP A 376 -7.14 6.22 -21.48
C ASP A 376 -5.66 6.55 -21.30
N PHE A 377 -5.23 6.57 -20.04
CA PHE A 377 -3.82 6.76 -19.71
C PHE A 377 -3.01 5.52 -20.14
N SER A 378 -1.80 5.76 -20.60
CA SER A 378 -0.82 4.74 -20.92
C SER A 378 0.48 4.96 -20.12
N THR A 379 1.47 4.12 -20.35
CA THR A 379 2.79 4.28 -19.72
C THR A 379 3.64 5.39 -20.34
N SER A 380 3.14 6.05 -21.39
CA SER A 380 3.86 7.15 -22.05
C SER A 380 3.97 8.36 -21.14
N THR A 381 5.16 8.84 -20.90
CA THR A 381 5.42 10.09 -20.16
C THR A 381 5.05 11.34 -20.96
N ASN A 382 4.75 11.20 -22.28
CA ASN A 382 4.48 12.30 -23.21
C ASN A 382 5.57 13.39 -23.18
N GLY A 383 6.82 13.01 -22.95
CA GLY A 383 7.96 13.91 -22.92
C GLY A 383 9.26 13.18 -22.63
N ALA A 384 10.38 13.89 -22.77
CA ALA A 384 11.69 13.39 -22.40
C ALA A 384 12.07 13.89 -21.00
N HIS A 385 12.90 13.12 -20.31
CA HIS A 385 13.50 13.50 -19.04
C HIS A 385 14.33 14.81 -19.23
N ARG A 386 14.14 15.76 -18.35
CA ARG A 386 14.79 17.08 -18.33
C ARG A 386 14.98 17.55 -16.90
N ALA A 387 15.81 18.55 -16.70
CA ALA A 387 15.93 19.20 -15.39
C ALA A 387 14.60 19.73 -14.87
N MET A 388 14.45 19.75 -13.56
CA MET A 388 13.28 20.28 -12.87
C MET A 388 13.00 21.73 -13.29
N VAL A 389 11.73 22.03 -13.60
CA VAL A 389 11.25 23.38 -13.91
C VAL A 389 10.25 23.82 -12.85
N PRO A 390 10.60 24.75 -11.95
CA PRO A 390 9.74 25.18 -10.83
C PRO A 390 8.73 26.24 -11.31
N ILE A 391 7.58 25.80 -11.78
CA ILE A 391 6.50 26.68 -12.28
C ILE A 391 5.23 26.62 -11.40
N GLY A 392 5.38 26.21 -10.13
CA GLY A 392 4.29 26.18 -9.15
C GLY A 392 3.34 24.99 -9.29
N LEU A 393 3.70 23.94 -10.06
CA LEU A 393 2.85 22.75 -10.21
C LEU A 393 2.91 21.84 -8.97
N PHE A 394 4.06 21.76 -8.32
CA PHE A 394 4.22 20.94 -7.10
C PHE A 394 3.39 21.50 -5.95
N GLU A 395 3.39 22.81 -5.76
CA GLU A 395 2.62 23.53 -4.74
C GLU A 395 1.12 23.38 -4.91
N ARG A 396 0.65 23.09 -6.14
CA ARG A 396 -0.77 22.87 -6.44
C ARG A 396 -1.26 21.49 -6.03
N VAL A 397 -0.38 20.50 -6.00
CA VAL A 397 -0.74 19.10 -5.71
C VAL A 397 -0.28 18.63 -4.34
N MET A 398 0.62 19.36 -3.68
CA MET A 398 1.11 19.05 -2.34
C MET A 398 0.23 19.75 -1.29
N PRO A 399 -0.58 18.97 -0.52
CA PRO A 399 -1.43 19.55 0.52
C PRO A 399 -0.70 19.85 1.84
N LEU A 400 0.42 19.20 2.08
CA LEU A 400 1.21 19.36 3.30
C LEU A 400 1.83 20.75 3.35
N ASP A 401 2.02 21.29 4.56
CA ASP A 401 2.66 22.60 4.79
C ASP A 401 4.18 22.49 4.73
N ILE A 402 4.66 22.08 3.57
CA ILE A 402 6.08 21.98 3.22
C ILE A 402 6.38 22.81 1.97
N LEU A 403 7.65 23.04 1.68
CA LEU A 403 8.11 23.74 0.48
C LEU A 403 8.51 22.72 -0.62
N PRO A 404 7.54 22.17 -1.41
CA PRO A 404 7.81 20.99 -2.24
C PRO A 404 8.90 21.23 -3.29
N THR A 405 8.94 22.39 -3.96
CA THR A 405 9.99 22.68 -4.94
C THR A 405 11.40 22.61 -4.33
N PHE A 406 11.60 23.14 -3.11
CA PHE A 406 12.91 23.12 -2.45
C PHE A 406 13.24 21.72 -1.94
N LEU A 407 12.28 21.03 -1.36
CA LEU A 407 12.44 19.65 -0.88
C LEU A 407 12.81 18.71 -2.04
N LEU A 408 12.04 18.72 -3.13
CA LEU A 408 12.30 17.85 -4.30
C LEU A 408 13.70 18.11 -4.91
N ARG A 409 14.16 19.35 -4.88
CA ARG A 409 15.50 19.69 -5.32
C ARG A 409 16.58 19.14 -4.37
N ALA A 410 16.39 19.25 -3.05
CA ALA A 410 17.31 18.68 -2.07
C ALA A 410 17.40 17.15 -2.22
N LEU A 411 16.27 16.46 -2.40
CA LEU A 411 16.21 15.01 -2.62
C LEU A 411 16.97 14.57 -3.89
N LEU A 412 16.86 15.32 -4.99
CA LEU A 412 17.58 15.01 -6.23
C LEU A 412 19.11 15.22 -6.12
N MET A 413 19.53 16.14 -5.26
CA MET A 413 20.93 16.46 -5.03
C MET A 413 21.56 15.63 -3.91
N ASP A 414 20.79 14.75 -3.27
CA ASP A 414 21.18 13.97 -2.09
C ASP A 414 21.68 14.86 -0.93
N ASP A 415 21.08 16.05 -0.78
CA ASP A 415 21.34 16.99 0.31
C ASP A 415 20.49 16.60 1.52
N LEU A 416 21.02 15.67 2.33
CA LEU A 416 20.31 15.02 3.42
C LEU A 416 19.87 16.00 4.51
N GLU A 417 20.78 16.89 4.92
CA GLU A 417 20.54 17.89 5.96
C GLU A 417 19.38 18.81 5.56
N ARG A 418 19.42 19.29 4.32
CA ARG A 418 18.37 20.16 3.80
C ARG A 418 17.07 19.43 3.53
N ALA A 419 17.12 18.20 3.05
CA ALA A 419 15.92 17.37 2.85
C ALA A 419 15.18 17.13 4.17
N GLU A 420 15.93 16.85 5.24
CA GLU A 420 15.37 16.67 6.57
C GLU A 420 14.78 17.97 7.13
N ALA A 421 15.51 19.09 7.05
CA ALA A 421 15.03 20.40 7.46
C ALA A 421 13.75 20.84 6.71
N LEU A 422 13.52 20.32 5.51
CA LEU A 422 12.34 20.58 4.68
C LEU A 422 11.21 19.54 4.87
N GLY A 423 11.36 18.58 5.80
CA GLY A 423 10.30 17.67 6.20
C GLY A 423 10.25 16.33 5.45
N CYS A 424 11.35 15.84 4.87
CA CYS A 424 11.35 14.55 4.16
C CYS A 424 10.99 13.36 5.05
N LEU A 425 11.17 13.44 6.36
CA LEU A 425 10.86 12.37 7.31
C LEU A 425 9.36 12.07 7.44
N GLU A 426 8.50 13.04 7.13
CA GLU A 426 7.04 12.84 7.13
C GLU A 426 6.57 12.02 5.93
N LEU A 427 7.38 11.91 4.86
CA LEU A 427 6.96 11.42 3.55
C LEU A 427 7.29 9.95 3.31
N ASP A 428 6.48 9.34 2.46
CA ASP A 428 6.74 8.10 1.74
C ASP A 428 6.68 8.37 0.22
N GLU A 429 7.10 7.41 -0.60
CA GLU A 429 7.09 7.55 -2.06
C GLU A 429 5.71 7.91 -2.61
N GLU A 430 4.64 7.37 -2.00
CA GLU A 430 3.26 7.65 -2.42
C GLU A 430 2.89 9.13 -2.27
N ASP A 431 3.43 9.83 -1.26
CA ASP A 431 3.14 11.24 -1.01
C ASP A 431 3.75 12.16 -2.09
N LEU A 432 4.82 11.72 -2.76
CA LEU A 432 5.46 12.43 -3.87
C LEU A 432 4.97 12.02 -5.25
N ALA A 433 4.10 11.02 -5.35
CA ALA A 433 3.67 10.47 -6.64
C ALA A 433 2.94 11.49 -7.53
N LEU A 434 2.11 12.37 -6.96
CA LEU A 434 1.52 13.48 -7.71
C LEU A 434 2.55 14.50 -8.18
N CYS A 435 3.60 14.76 -7.39
CA CYS A 435 4.70 15.63 -7.81
C CYS A 435 5.44 15.02 -9.01
N THR A 436 5.71 13.72 -8.98
CA THR A 436 6.25 12.97 -10.13
C THR A 436 5.34 13.10 -11.35
N PHE A 437 4.02 12.89 -11.18
CA PHE A 437 3.05 12.96 -12.27
C PHE A 437 2.98 14.34 -12.94
N VAL A 438 2.96 15.43 -12.15
CA VAL A 438 2.85 16.79 -12.69
C VAL A 438 4.18 17.37 -13.14
N CYS A 439 5.30 16.70 -12.90
CA CYS A 439 6.64 17.20 -13.19
C CYS A 439 6.84 17.44 -14.68
N PRO A 440 7.12 18.70 -15.12
CA PRO A 440 7.40 18.98 -16.53
C PRO A 440 8.70 18.32 -17.01
N GLY A 441 9.67 18.17 -16.10
CA GLY A 441 10.98 17.53 -16.33
C GLY A 441 10.92 16.00 -16.36
N LYS A 442 9.81 15.38 -15.99
CA LYS A 442 9.64 13.91 -15.91
C LYS A 442 10.60 13.25 -14.91
N GLU A 443 10.91 13.97 -13.82
CA GLU A 443 11.67 13.43 -12.71
C GLU A 443 10.79 12.48 -11.89
N ASP A 444 11.37 11.38 -11.41
CA ASP A 444 10.75 10.45 -10.47
C ASP A 444 11.30 10.69 -9.07
N TYR A 445 10.47 11.25 -8.20
CA TYR A 445 10.90 11.66 -6.86
C TYR A 445 10.84 10.55 -5.83
N GLY A 446 10.03 9.52 -6.04
CA GLY A 446 9.92 8.39 -5.11
C GLY A 446 11.25 7.71 -4.83
N PRO A 447 12.00 7.25 -5.85
CA PRO A 447 13.33 6.65 -5.65
C PRO A 447 14.35 7.59 -5.01
N ALA A 448 14.27 8.91 -5.30
CA ALA A 448 15.13 9.91 -4.68
C ALA A 448 14.85 10.02 -3.18
N LEU A 449 13.56 10.11 -2.79
CA LEU A 449 13.15 10.11 -1.39
C LEU A 449 13.65 8.85 -0.67
N ARG A 450 13.40 7.66 -1.22
CA ARG A 450 13.80 6.40 -0.58
C ARG A 450 15.32 6.31 -0.39
N ARG A 451 16.11 6.78 -1.35
CA ARG A 451 17.57 6.84 -1.25
C ARG A 451 18.00 7.76 -0.10
N ASN A 452 17.43 8.97 -0.02
CA ASN A 452 17.74 9.91 1.07
C ASN A 452 17.34 9.34 2.43
N LEU A 453 16.12 8.79 2.58
CA LEU A 453 15.67 8.17 3.82
C LEU A 453 16.55 6.98 4.25
N LEU A 454 17.08 6.20 3.28
CA LEU A 454 18.02 5.12 3.56
C LEU A 454 19.35 5.62 4.13
N GLU A 455 19.89 6.72 3.60
CA GLU A 455 21.14 7.29 4.10
C GLU A 455 20.91 7.95 5.48
N ILE A 456 19.87 8.76 5.65
CA ILE A 456 19.51 9.36 6.95
C ILE A 456 19.37 8.27 8.04
N TRP A 457 18.71 7.16 7.72
CA TRP A 457 18.55 6.05 8.68
C TRP A 457 19.87 5.35 9.03
N LYS A 458 20.86 5.34 8.14
CA LYS A 458 22.18 4.76 8.40
C LYS A 458 23.07 5.67 9.25
N GLU A 459 22.90 6.97 9.11
CA GLU A 459 23.68 7.98 9.82
C GLU A 459 23.19 8.26 11.25
N GLY A 460 21.93 7.96 11.51
CA GLY A 460 21.28 8.25 12.80
C GLY A 460 20.71 7.12 13.52
#